data_bb73a944ab7c3d7d4f77fbfece11a88b
#
_entry.id   bb73a944ab7c3d7d4f77fbfece11a88b
#
_cell.length_a   1.000
_cell.length_b   1.000
_cell.length_c   1.000
_cell.angle_alpha   90.00
_cell.angle_beta   90.00
_cell.angle_gamma   90.00
#
_symmetry.space_group_name_H-M   'P 1'
#
loop_
_entity.id
_entity.type
_entity.pdbx_description
1 polymer ?
#
loop_
_entity_poly.entity_id
_entity_poly.type
_entity_poly.pdbx_seq_one_letter_code
_entity_poly.pdbx_strand_id
1 'polypeptide(L)'
;SCRSKADIDKYKWVADEKLYEDNDFVKEHHLSRHCIGLSGMKFTDAEIEVLAEKIRKMKADGTHLCCSIGFLTEHQAKVLKDAGLDRINHNLNSSRNYYPNICSTHTFDQRVANIRMLQGLGYEICSGGIIGMGESKEDVVDMLMELREIQPEALPINFLLPIPGTPLEHADMSVLSTAYCMKVLCLARLLVPKADIRCAAGREVYFKGEENMLLRVVDSIFAS
;
A
#
# COMPACT_ATOMS: atom_id res chain seq x y z
N SER A 1 10.33 6.52 2.13
CA SER A 1 11.08 6.76 0.91
C SER A 1 12.53 6.32 1.03
N CYS A 2 13.09 5.79 -0.08
CA CYS A 2 14.43 5.19 -0.13
C CYS A 2 15.60 6.17 0.15
N ARG A 3 15.33 7.47 0.25
CA ARG A 3 16.34 8.52 0.51
C ARG A 3 16.16 9.21 1.87
N SER A 4 15.24 8.76 2.71
CA SER A 4 15.03 9.38 4.00
C SER A 4 16.23 9.12 4.91
N LYS A 5 16.59 10.13 5.68
CA LYS A 5 17.55 10.04 6.79
C LYS A 5 16.84 9.72 8.10
N ALA A 6 15.59 9.25 8.03
CA ALA A 6 14.82 8.89 9.21
C ALA A 6 15.62 7.90 10.08
N ASP A 7 15.61 8.16 11.35
CA ASP A 7 16.22 7.28 12.36
C ASP A 7 15.24 6.14 12.66
N ILE A 8 15.26 5.15 11.78
CA ILE A 8 14.46 3.93 11.87
C ILE A 8 15.36 2.73 11.62
N ASP A 9 15.07 1.64 12.28
CA ASP A 9 15.74 0.37 12.02
C ASP A 9 15.53 -0.05 10.57
N LYS A 10 16.63 -0.25 9.85
CA LYS A 10 16.63 -0.65 8.43
C LYS A 10 17.12 -2.07 8.32
N TYR A 11 16.24 -2.96 7.94
CA TYR A 11 16.58 -4.34 7.60
C TYR A 11 16.06 -4.66 6.20
N LYS A 12 16.82 -5.46 5.46
CA LYS A 12 16.43 -5.86 4.10
C LYS A 12 15.31 -6.89 4.13
N TRP A 13 15.36 -7.80 5.09
CA TRP A 13 14.42 -8.88 5.30
C TRP A 13 14.07 -8.97 6.78
N VAL A 14 12.81 -9.22 7.08
CA VAL A 14 12.39 -9.67 8.41
C VAL A 14 12.97 -11.05 8.66
N ALA A 15 13.39 -11.36 9.88
CA ALA A 15 13.82 -12.70 10.26
C ALA A 15 12.71 -13.72 9.94
N ASP A 16 13.09 -14.91 9.48
CA ASP A 16 12.15 -15.94 9.05
C ASP A 16 11.20 -16.34 10.18
N GLU A 17 11.74 -16.46 11.39
CA GLU A 17 10.95 -16.77 12.59
C GLU A 17 9.83 -15.77 12.79
N LYS A 18 10.15 -14.48 12.73
CA LYS A 18 9.16 -13.41 12.88
C LYS A 18 8.11 -13.42 11.78
N LEU A 19 8.52 -13.67 10.53
CA LEU A 19 7.61 -13.75 9.39
C LEU A 19 6.57 -14.87 9.57
N TYR A 20 7.00 -16.03 10.07
CA TYR A 20 6.10 -17.16 10.30
C TYR A 20 5.25 -16.97 11.55
N GLU A 21 5.79 -16.40 12.64
CA GLU A 21 5.01 -16.01 13.83
C GLU A 21 3.88 -15.03 13.45
N ASP A 22 4.16 -14.02 12.61
CA ASP A 22 3.14 -13.09 12.13
C ASP A 22 2.10 -13.80 11.24
N ASN A 23 2.50 -14.81 10.46
CA ASN A 23 1.57 -15.62 9.68
C ASN A 23 0.66 -16.46 10.58
N ASP A 24 1.19 -17.04 11.66
CA ASP A 24 0.41 -17.79 12.63
C ASP A 24 -0.54 -16.89 13.40
N PHE A 25 -0.10 -15.70 13.79
CA PHE A 25 -0.95 -14.68 14.40
C PHE A 25 -2.16 -14.33 13.51
N VAL A 26 -1.94 -14.15 12.21
CA VAL A 26 -3.03 -13.88 11.24
C VAL A 26 -4.07 -15.01 11.24
N LYS A 27 -3.64 -16.26 11.32
CA LYS A 27 -4.54 -17.43 11.36
C LYS A 27 -5.28 -17.52 12.69
N GLU A 28 -4.56 -17.42 13.80
CA GLU A 28 -5.13 -17.52 15.16
C GLU A 28 -6.19 -16.47 15.43
N HIS A 29 -6.00 -15.26 14.90
CA HIS A 29 -6.93 -14.14 15.07
C HIS A 29 -7.94 -14.00 13.93
N HIS A 30 -8.00 -14.98 13.02
CA HIS A 30 -8.92 -14.99 11.87
C HIS A 30 -8.85 -13.71 11.04
N LEU A 31 -7.64 -13.12 10.90
CA LEU A 31 -7.46 -11.95 10.05
C LEU A 31 -7.54 -12.35 8.58
N SER A 32 -8.06 -11.45 7.76
CA SER A 32 -8.35 -11.75 6.36
C SER A 32 -7.11 -11.99 5.50
N ARG A 33 -5.93 -11.45 5.91
CA ARG A 33 -4.74 -11.46 5.05
C ARG A 33 -3.47 -11.12 5.82
N HIS A 34 -2.38 -11.80 5.51
CA HIS A 34 -1.04 -11.42 5.94
C HIS A 34 -0.41 -10.47 4.91
N CYS A 35 0.02 -9.28 5.35
CA CYS A 35 0.63 -8.27 4.50
C CYS A 35 2.13 -8.19 4.77
N ILE A 36 2.96 -8.54 3.77
CA ILE A 36 4.42 -8.52 3.84
C ILE A 36 4.91 -7.21 3.22
N GLY A 37 5.65 -6.40 3.97
CA GLY A 37 6.27 -5.17 3.49
C GLY A 37 7.76 -5.37 3.20
N LEU A 38 8.21 -5.07 1.99
CA LEU A 38 9.61 -5.09 1.62
C LEU A 38 10.09 -3.69 1.25
N SER A 39 11.24 -3.30 1.79
CA SER A 39 11.89 -2.05 1.40
C SER A 39 12.83 -2.29 0.23
N GLY A 40 12.65 -1.51 -0.84
CA GLY A 40 13.47 -1.60 -2.04
C GLY A 40 12.68 -1.29 -3.30
N MET A 41 13.37 -0.80 -4.31
CA MET A 41 12.74 -0.45 -5.58
C MET A 41 12.84 -1.58 -6.60
N LYS A 42 13.90 -2.38 -6.53
CA LYS A 42 14.18 -3.51 -7.41
C LYS A 42 14.80 -4.64 -6.62
N PHE A 43 14.49 -5.85 -7.01
CA PHE A 43 15.02 -7.08 -6.47
C PHE A 43 15.69 -7.89 -7.58
N THR A 44 16.71 -8.67 -7.22
CA THR A 44 17.32 -9.65 -8.12
C THR A 44 16.43 -10.89 -8.21
N ASP A 45 16.57 -11.68 -9.27
CA ASP A 45 15.81 -12.91 -9.43
C ASP A 45 16.09 -13.90 -8.29
N ALA A 46 17.34 -13.97 -7.80
CA ALA A 46 17.68 -14.79 -6.64
C ALA A 46 16.93 -14.36 -5.35
N GLU A 47 16.76 -13.06 -5.13
CA GLU A 47 15.98 -12.56 -4.01
C GLU A 47 14.48 -12.87 -4.15
N ILE A 48 13.98 -12.84 -5.37
CA ILE A 48 12.59 -13.23 -5.68
C ILE A 48 12.37 -14.72 -5.44
N GLU A 49 13.32 -15.58 -5.79
CA GLU A 49 13.22 -17.02 -5.48
C GLU A 49 13.19 -17.28 -3.97
N VAL A 50 14.05 -16.61 -3.20
CA VAL A 50 14.02 -16.69 -1.72
C VAL A 50 12.66 -16.27 -1.16
N LEU A 51 12.07 -15.17 -1.69
CA LEU A 51 10.72 -14.74 -1.30
C LEU A 51 9.66 -15.77 -1.70
N ALA A 52 9.78 -16.34 -2.90
CA ALA A 52 8.85 -17.34 -3.39
C ALA A 52 8.81 -18.61 -2.51
N GLU A 53 9.97 -19.06 -2.01
CA GLU A 53 10.04 -20.19 -1.07
C GLU A 53 9.30 -19.89 0.24
N LYS A 54 9.47 -18.68 0.79
CA LYS A 54 8.76 -18.24 2.00
C LYS A 54 7.25 -18.16 1.76
N ILE A 55 6.83 -17.64 0.60
CA ILE A 55 5.43 -17.56 0.19
C ILE A 55 4.83 -18.97 0.09
N ARG A 56 5.50 -19.91 -0.58
CA ARG A 56 5.02 -21.31 -0.69
C ARG A 56 4.78 -21.94 0.68
N LYS A 57 5.70 -21.71 1.63
CA LYS A 57 5.57 -22.22 3.00
C LYS A 57 4.36 -21.65 3.72
N MET A 58 4.17 -20.33 3.70
CA MET A 58 3.02 -19.67 4.33
C MET A 58 1.71 -20.03 3.62
N LYS A 59 1.75 -20.20 2.29
CA LYS A 59 0.57 -20.55 1.48
C LYS A 59 0.09 -21.96 1.71
N ALA A 60 0.98 -22.88 2.06
CA ALA A 60 0.62 -24.27 2.42
C ALA A 60 -0.38 -24.31 3.58
N ASP A 61 -0.39 -23.31 4.45
CA ASP A 61 -1.33 -23.17 5.57
C ASP A 61 -2.67 -22.51 5.16
N GLY A 62 -2.85 -22.16 3.89
CA GLY A 62 -4.09 -21.55 3.39
C GLY A 62 -4.20 -20.04 3.62
N THR A 63 -3.17 -19.38 4.15
CA THR A 63 -3.18 -17.94 4.39
C THR A 63 -3.28 -17.15 3.09
N HIS A 64 -4.11 -16.11 3.05
CA HIS A 64 -4.11 -15.13 1.96
C HIS A 64 -2.95 -14.15 2.16
N LEU A 65 -2.13 -13.98 1.12
CA LEU A 65 -0.91 -13.20 1.18
C LEU A 65 -0.97 -11.95 0.31
N CYS A 66 -0.55 -10.83 0.87
CA CYS A 66 -0.33 -9.58 0.16
C CYS A 66 1.14 -9.18 0.31
N CYS A 67 1.77 -8.70 -0.75
CA CYS A 67 3.14 -8.22 -0.68
C CYS A 67 3.23 -6.77 -1.17
N SER A 68 3.79 -5.90 -0.33
CA SER A 68 4.22 -4.56 -0.73
C SER A 68 5.67 -4.67 -1.20
N ILE A 69 5.87 -4.65 -2.50
CA ILE A 69 7.16 -4.83 -3.15
C ILE A 69 7.35 -3.74 -4.22
N GLY A 70 8.59 -3.43 -4.57
CA GLY A 70 8.90 -2.47 -5.62
C GLY A 70 8.43 -2.90 -7.02
N PHE A 71 9.13 -2.44 -8.04
CA PHE A 71 8.83 -2.87 -9.41
C PHE A 71 9.27 -4.30 -9.65
N LEU A 72 8.38 -5.09 -10.22
CA LEU A 72 8.65 -6.45 -10.67
C LEU A 72 8.75 -6.50 -12.20
N THR A 73 9.66 -7.33 -12.70
CA THR A 73 9.60 -7.79 -14.08
C THR A 73 8.46 -8.80 -14.23
N GLU A 74 8.03 -9.04 -15.46
CA GLU A 74 7.00 -10.07 -15.74
C GLU A 74 7.44 -11.47 -15.27
N HIS A 75 8.73 -11.82 -15.46
CA HIS A 75 9.30 -13.06 -14.97
C HIS A 75 9.19 -13.18 -13.45
N GLN A 76 9.65 -12.15 -12.72
CA GLN A 76 9.60 -12.12 -11.26
C GLN A 76 8.16 -12.21 -10.73
N ALA A 77 7.24 -11.51 -11.39
CA ALA A 77 5.83 -11.58 -11.02
C ALA A 77 5.25 -12.99 -11.23
N LYS A 78 5.61 -13.68 -12.32
CA LYS A 78 5.20 -15.08 -12.55
C LYS A 78 5.74 -16.01 -11.47
N VAL A 79 7.02 -15.90 -11.10
CA VAL A 79 7.62 -16.71 -10.02
C VAL A 79 6.86 -16.58 -8.71
N LEU A 80 6.53 -15.33 -8.31
CA LEU A 80 5.77 -15.09 -7.08
C LEU A 80 4.30 -15.56 -7.19
N LYS A 81 3.70 -15.46 -8.38
CA LYS A 81 2.34 -15.97 -8.64
C LYS A 81 2.28 -17.49 -8.51
N ASP A 82 3.24 -18.17 -9.11
CA ASP A 82 3.36 -19.64 -9.04
C ASP A 82 3.65 -20.12 -7.61
N ALA A 83 4.31 -19.29 -6.81
CA ALA A 83 4.49 -19.53 -5.37
C ALA A 83 3.20 -19.37 -4.55
N GLY A 84 2.14 -18.77 -5.13
CA GLY A 84 0.84 -18.61 -4.51
C GLY A 84 0.57 -17.21 -3.92
N LEU A 85 1.36 -16.18 -4.28
CA LEU A 85 1.07 -14.82 -3.85
C LEU A 85 -0.24 -14.34 -4.48
N ASP A 86 -1.18 -13.92 -3.64
CA ASP A 86 -2.53 -13.52 -4.09
C ASP A 86 -2.58 -12.07 -4.55
N ARG A 87 -2.01 -11.16 -3.77
CA ARG A 87 -2.16 -9.71 -3.95
C ARG A 87 -0.83 -8.98 -3.92
N ILE A 88 -0.70 -7.96 -4.75
CA ILE A 88 0.44 -7.03 -4.70
C ILE A 88 -0.05 -5.63 -4.34
N ASN A 89 0.62 -5.03 -3.34
CA ASN A 89 0.46 -3.62 -3.02
C ASN A 89 1.42 -2.79 -3.88
N HIS A 90 0.86 -1.93 -4.71
CA HIS A 90 1.60 -1.03 -5.58
C HIS A 90 0.88 0.31 -5.70
N ASN A 91 1.01 1.14 -4.65
CA ASN A 91 0.28 2.39 -4.53
C ASN A 91 0.65 3.41 -5.62
N LEU A 92 -0.33 4.17 -6.12
CA LEU A 92 -0.08 5.34 -6.95
C LEU A 92 0.61 6.46 -6.15
N ASN A 93 0.28 6.58 -4.89
CA ASN A 93 0.71 7.58 -3.92
C ASN A 93 0.09 8.96 -4.14
N SER A 94 0.03 9.50 -5.36
CA SER A 94 -0.52 10.81 -5.70
C SER A 94 -1.04 10.85 -7.14
N SER A 95 -1.44 12.03 -7.64
CA SER A 95 -1.82 12.24 -9.03
C SER A 95 -0.63 12.17 -9.99
N ARG A 96 -0.91 11.96 -11.27
CA ARG A 96 0.08 12.04 -12.36
C ARG A 96 0.79 13.40 -12.37
N ASN A 97 0.04 14.47 -12.18
CA ASN A 97 0.54 15.84 -12.22
C ASN A 97 1.48 16.15 -11.03
N TYR A 98 1.09 15.71 -9.83
CA TYR A 98 1.88 15.96 -8.61
C TYR A 98 3.04 14.98 -8.41
N TYR A 99 3.01 13.84 -9.06
CA TYR A 99 3.98 12.74 -8.86
C TYR A 99 5.45 13.15 -8.96
N PRO A 100 5.88 14.03 -9.89
CA PRO A 100 7.28 14.48 -9.97
C PRO A 100 7.79 15.19 -8.71
N ASN A 101 6.90 15.78 -7.92
CA ASN A 101 7.26 16.47 -6.67
C ASN A 101 7.61 15.49 -5.55
N ILE A 102 7.09 14.26 -5.61
CA ILE A 102 7.28 13.24 -4.55
C ILE A 102 8.24 12.12 -4.95
N CYS A 103 8.50 11.93 -6.23
CA CYS A 103 9.31 10.82 -6.73
C CYS A 103 10.14 11.24 -7.94
N SER A 104 11.47 11.07 -7.85
CA SER A 104 12.42 11.34 -8.93
C SER A 104 13.06 10.07 -9.52
N THR A 105 12.73 8.89 -8.99
CA THR A 105 13.39 7.63 -9.38
C THR A 105 12.62 6.85 -10.45
N HIS A 106 11.33 7.13 -10.60
CA HIS A 106 10.47 6.53 -11.61
C HIS A 106 9.24 7.42 -11.82
N THR A 107 8.55 7.20 -12.93
CA THR A 107 7.38 8.01 -13.30
C THR A 107 6.08 7.37 -12.82
N PHE A 108 5.02 8.18 -12.81
CA PHE A 108 3.65 7.71 -12.58
C PHE A 108 3.24 6.66 -13.61
N ASP A 109 3.55 6.89 -14.90
CA ASP A 109 3.20 5.97 -15.98
C ASP A 109 3.89 4.61 -15.85
N GLN A 110 5.16 4.60 -15.40
CA GLN A 110 5.84 3.34 -15.10
C GLN A 110 5.13 2.55 -13.99
N ARG A 111 4.58 3.26 -12.99
CA ARG A 111 3.83 2.62 -11.91
C ARG A 111 2.52 2.04 -12.41
N VAL A 112 1.76 2.80 -13.19
CA VAL A 112 0.51 2.32 -13.80
C VAL A 112 0.77 1.13 -14.73
N ALA A 113 1.82 1.20 -15.57
CA ALA A 113 2.20 0.10 -16.45
C ALA A 113 2.53 -1.19 -15.68
N ASN A 114 3.25 -1.07 -14.54
CA ASN A 114 3.55 -2.23 -13.69
C ASN A 114 2.27 -2.81 -13.06
N ILE A 115 1.34 -1.96 -12.58
CA ILE A 115 0.03 -2.41 -12.10
C ILE A 115 -0.73 -3.19 -13.19
N ARG A 116 -0.80 -2.65 -14.41
CA ARG A 116 -1.51 -3.30 -15.52
C ARG A 116 -0.88 -4.65 -15.91
N MET A 117 0.44 -4.75 -15.90
CA MET A 117 1.15 -6.01 -16.10
C MET A 117 0.77 -7.03 -15.02
N LEU A 118 0.75 -6.64 -13.76
CA LEU A 118 0.37 -7.49 -12.63
C LEU A 118 -1.09 -7.96 -12.73
N GLN A 119 -2.01 -7.06 -13.10
CA GLN A 119 -3.42 -7.43 -13.37
C GLN A 119 -3.51 -8.45 -14.50
N GLY A 120 -2.75 -8.26 -15.58
CA GLY A 120 -2.69 -9.22 -16.70
C GLY A 120 -2.21 -10.62 -16.31
N LEU A 121 -1.44 -10.73 -15.23
CA LEU A 121 -1.01 -11.99 -14.63
C LEU A 121 -2.00 -12.54 -13.58
N GLY A 122 -3.16 -11.92 -13.41
CA GLY A 122 -4.20 -12.38 -12.49
C GLY A 122 -3.93 -12.09 -11.02
N TYR A 123 -3.11 -11.09 -10.71
CA TYR A 123 -2.97 -10.61 -9.34
C TYR A 123 -4.16 -9.75 -8.92
N GLU A 124 -4.59 -9.91 -7.67
CA GLU A 124 -5.32 -8.85 -6.99
C GLU A 124 -4.40 -7.65 -6.76
N ILE A 125 -4.92 -6.45 -6.95
CA ILE A 125 -4.16 -5.20 -6.75
C ILE A 125 -4.64 -4.48 -5.50
N CYS A 126 -3.69 -4.10 -4.66
CA CYS A 126 -3.88 -3.13 -3.59
C CYS A 126 -3.18 -1.84 -4.05
N SER A 127 -3.96 -0.81 -4.37
CA SER A 127 -3.40 0.46 -4.84
C SER A 127 -4.22 1.64 -4.32
N GLY A 128 -3.52 2.61 -3.78
CA GLY A 128 -4.11 3.81 -3.18
C GLY A 128 -3.11 4.95 -3.13
N GLY A 129 -3.30 5.85 -2.17
CA GLY A 129 -2.52 7.08 -2.08
C GLY A 129 -2.13 7.51 -0.68
N ILE A 130 -1.37 8.58 -0.64
CA ILE A 130 -0.99 9.31 0.58
C ILE A 130 -1.49 10.74 0.42
N ILE A 131 -2.29 11.18 1.37
CA ILE A 131 -2.90 12.51 1.39
C ILE A 131 -2.15 13.39 2.39
N GLY A 132 -1.87 14.64 2.01
CA GLY A 132 -1.18 15.64 2.85
C GLY A 132 0.30 15.83 2.51
N MET A 133 0.75 15.37 1.33
CA MET A 133 2.14 15.58 0.87
C MET A 133 2.35 16.95 0.20
N GLY A 134 1.32 17.82 0.16
CA GLY A 134 1.34 19.13 -0.49
C GLY A 134 0.60 19.17 -1.83
N GLU A 135 -0.05 18.08 -2.22
CA GLU A 135 -0.91 18.00 -3.39
C GLU A 135 -2.17 18.88 -3.24
N SER A 136 -2.75 19.30 -4.35
CA SER A 136 -4.03 20.02 -4.38
C SER A 136 -5.22 19.06 -4.19
N LYS A 137 -6.41 19.61 -3.99
CA LYS A 137 -7.65 18.81 -3.94
C LYS A 137 -7.97 18.18 -5.29
N GLU A 138 -7.65 18.88 -6.36
CA GLU A 138 -7.75 18.42 -7.73
C GLU A 138 -6.84 17.21 -7.96
N ASP A 139 -5.61 17.25 -7.44
CA ASP A 139 -4.70 16.10 -7.49
C ASP A 139 -5.26 14.87 -6.77
N VAL A 140 -5.95 15.06 -5.63
CA VAL A 140 -6.60 13.95 -4.93
C VAL A 140 -7.72 13.34 -5.78
N VAL A 141 -8.54 14.17 -6.45
CA VAL A 141 -9.58 13.72 -7.38
C VAL A 141 -8.97 12.97 -8.55
N ASP A 142 -7.93 13.52 -9.19
CA ASP A 142 -7.26 12.92 -10.35
C ASP A 142 -6.66 11.55 -10.00
N MET A 143 -6.03 11.42 -8.83
CA MET A 143 -5.52 10.13 -8.34
C MET A 143 -6.65 9.11 -8.18
N LEU A 144 -7.78 9.51 -7.60
CA LEU A 144 -8.93 8.62 -7.41
C LEU A 144 -9.61 8.26 -8.73
N MET A 145 -9.61 9.17 -9.72
CA MET A 145 -10.09 8.86 -11.07
C MET A 145 -9.19 7.84 -11.78
N GLU A 146 -7.86 7.93 -11.64
CA GLU A 146 -6.97 6.90 -12.16
C GLU A 146 -7.20 5.54 -11.46
N LEU A 147 -7.41 5.54 -10.14
CA LEU A 147 -7.76 4.32 -9.39
C LEU A 147 -9.11 3.73 -9.83
N ARG A 148 -10.06 4.57 -10.20
CA ARG A 148 -11.33 4.13 -10.81
C ARG A 148 -11.09 3.39 -12.13
N GLU A 149 -10.16 3.85 -12.97
CA GLU A 149 -9.80 3.17 -14.22
C GLU A 149 -8.99 1.88 -13.98
N ILE A 150 -8.17 1.86 -12.93
CA ILE A 150 -7.39 0.67 -12.53
C ILE A 150 -8.31 -0.43 -11.97
N GLN A 151 -9.35 -0.07 -11.21
CA GLN A 151 -10.24 -1.00 -10.51
C GLN A 151 -9.47 -1.94 -9.57
N PRO A 152 -8.73 -1.43 -8.56
CA PRO A 152 -8.03 -2.28 -7.62
C PRO A 152 -9.03 -3.02 -6.71
N GLU A 153 -8.67 -4.21 -6.21
CA GLU A 153 -9.45 -4.94 -5.23
C GLU A 153 -9.38 -4.31 -3.84
N ALA A 154 -8.28 -3.62 -3.51
CA ALA A 154 -8.17 -2.85 -2.28
C ALA A 154 -7.58 -1.46 -2.54
N LEU A 155 -8.15 -0.46 -1.87
CA LEU A 155 -7.77 0.94 -2.00
C LEU A 155 -7.41 1.53 -0.63
N PRO A 156 -6.12 1.43 -0.22
CA PRO A 156 -5.67 2.05 1.02
C PRO A 156 -5.49 3.57 0.84
N ILE A 157 -6.09 4.35 1.72
CA ILE A 157 -5.80 5.77 1.88
C ILE A 157 -4.97 5.95 3.14
N ASN A 158 -3.81 6.56 2.97
CA ASN A 158 -2.92 6.96 4.04
C ASN A 158 -3.01 8.47 4.23
N PHE A 159 -3.11 8.92 5.45
CA PHE A 159 -2.98 10.33 5.79
C PHE A 159 -1.58 10.56 6.34
N LEU A 160 -0.86 11.54 5.79
CA LEU A 160 0.56 11.74 6.09
C LEU A 160 0.77 11.98 7.59
N LEU A 161 1.74 11.27 8.14
CA LEU A 161 2.33 11.54 9.44
C LEU A 161 3.77 12.00 9.21
N PRO A 162 4.10 13.26 9.52
CA PRO A 162 5.47 13.75 9.39
C PRO A 162 6.41 12.97 10.30
N ILE A 163 7.49 12.46 9.72
CA ILE A 163 8.50 11.69 10.45
C ILE A 163 9.82 12.47 10.39
N PRO A 164 10.49 12.73 11.54
CA PRO A 164 11.78 13.41 11.56
C PRO A 164 12.81 12.73 10.64
N GLY A 165 13.66 13.53 9.99
CA GLY A 165 14.66 13.06 9.03
C GLY A 165 14.10 12.67 7.66
N THR A 166 12.78 12.83 7.41
CA THR A 166 12.20 12.64 6.08
C THR A 166 12.05 13.98 5.34
N PRO A 167 11.97 13.98 3.99
CA PRO A 167 11.72 15.22 3.24
C PRO A 167 10.40 15.92 3.58
N LEU A 168 9.46 15.21 4.21
CA LEU A 168 8.14 15.71 4.58
C LEU A 168 7.98 15.96 6.09
N GLU A 169 9.08 16.01 6.87
CA GLU A 169 9.01 16.24 8.32
C GLU A 169 8.39 17.58 8.71
N HIS A 170 8.46 18.57 7.80
CA HIS A 170 7.92 19.92 7.98
C HIS A 170 6.71 20.19 7.08
N ALA A 171 6.05 19.15 6.56
CA ALA A 171 4.86 19.32 5.73
C ALA A 171 3.73 19.99 6.53
N ASP A 172 2.97 20.88 5.87
CA ASP A 172 1.82 21.53 6.49
C ASP A 172 0.65 20.54 6.61
N MET A 173 0.37 20.13 7.83
CA MET A 173 -0.72 19.21 8.17
C MET A 173 -2.06 19.90 8.43
N SER A 174 -2.14 21.21 8.34
CA SER A 174 -3.36 21.96 8.65
C SER A 174 -4.56 21.61 7.77
N VAL A 175 -4.29 21.08 6.57
CA VAL A 175 -5.32 20.59 5.64
C VAL A 175 -5.98 19.29 6.12
N LEU A 176 -5.28 18.46 6.90
CA LEU A 176 -5.73 17.13 7.33
C LEU A 176 -6.63 17.20 8.59
N SER A 177 -7.79 17.86 8.47
CA SER A 177 -8.83 17.73 9.50
C SER A 177 -9.59 16.41 9.37
N THR A 178 -10.21 15.92 10.46
CA THR A 178 -11.09 14.74 10.45
C THR A 178 -12.13 14.83 9.31
N ALA A 179 -12.75 16.03 9.16
CA ALA A 179 -13.74 16.27 8.13
C ALA A 179 -13.18 16.14 6.70
N TYR A 180 -11.96 16.64 6.46
CA TYR A 180 -11.32 16.49 5.15
C TYR A 180 -10.92 15.05 4.87
N CYS A 181 -10.31 14.37 5.84
CA CYS A 181 -9.96 12.95 5.72
C CYS A 181 -11.19 12.09 5.43
N MET A 182 -12.30 12.35 6.12
CA MET A 182 -13.56 11.65 5.85
C MET A 182 -14.10 11.93 4.44
N LYS A 183 -14.03 13.19 3.95
CA LYS A 183 -14.44 13.53 2.57
C LYS A 183 -13.63 12.74 1.53
N VAL A 184 -12.31 12.58 1.73
CA VAL A 184 -11.46 11.79 0.83
C VAL A 184 -11.89 10.33 0.83
N LEU A 185 -12.15 9.73 1.99
CA LEU A 185 -12.62 8.34 2.09
C LEU A 185 -14.00 8.17 1.42
N CYS A 186 -14.92 9.08 1.64
CA CYS A 186 -16.24 9.08 0.99
C CYS A 186 -16.10 9.19 -0.54
N LEU A 187 -15.22 10.07 -1.03
CA LEU A 187 -14.98 10.22 -2.45
C LEU A 187 -14.37 8.94 -3.06
N ALA A 188 -13.43 8.31 -2.36
CA ALA A 188 -12.86 7.02 -2.76
C ALA A 188 -13.97 5.95 -2.89
N ARG A 189 -14.88 5.86 -1.91
CA ARG A 189 -16.03 4.96 -1.95
C ARG A 189 -16.95 5.22 -3.13
N LEU A 190 -17.23 6.48 -3.44
CA LEU A 190 -18.11 6.85 -4.54
C LEU A 190 -17.50 6.55 -5.91
N LEU A 191 -16.19 6.81 -6.07
CA LEU A 191 -15.50 6.63 -7.34
C LEU A 191 -15.08 5.18 -7.61
N VAL A 192 -14.72 4.42 -6.55
CA VAL A 192 -14.26 3.03 -6.65
C VAL A 192 -15.10 2.13 -5.73
N PRO A 193 -16.41 2.00 -5.99
CA PRO A 193 -17.36 1.40 -5.03
C PRO A 193 -17.12 -0.09 -4.77
N LYS A 194 -16.42 -0.80 -5.66
CA LYS A 194 -16.16 -2.24 -5.55
C LYS A 194 -14.88 -2.57 -4.76
N ALA A 195 -14.00 -1.58 -4.54
CA ALA A 195 -12.76 -1.81 -3.83
C ALA A 195 -13.00 -1.92 -2.31
N ASP A 196 -12.19 -2.74 -1.65
CA ASP A 196 -12.01 -2.71 -0.19
C ASP A 196 -11.33 -1.38 0.17
N ILE A 197 -12.13 -0.39 0.59
CA ILE A 197 -11.61 0.91 1.02
C ILE A 197 -11.00 0.75 2.40
N ARG A 198 -9.74 1.13 2.53
CA ARG A 198 -8.99 0.99 3.79
C ARG A 198 -8.48 2.33 4.29
N CYS A 199 -8.83 2.72 5.50
CA CYS A 199 -8.11 3.76 6.21
C CYS A 199 -6.84 3.14 6.80
N ALA A 200 -5.69 3.51 6.23
CA ALA A 200 -4.40 2.93 6.58
C ALA A 200 -3.65 3.82 7.59
N ALA A 201 -2.47 4.34 7.26
CA ALA A 201 -1.74 5.22 8.19
C ALA A 201 -2.47 6.54 8.46
N GLY A 202 -2.25 7.10 9.65
CA GLY A 202 -2.81 8.39 10.10
C GLY A 202 -4.18 8.29 10.78
N ARG A 203 -4.80 7.11 10.79
CA ARG A 203 -6.08 6.90 11.44
C ARG A 203 -6.06 7.32 12.90
N GLU A 204 -5.05 6.92 13.63
CA GLU A 204 -4.88 7.12 15.06
C GLU A 204 -4.72 8.62 15.43
N VAL A 205 -4.34 9.43 14.47
CA VAL A 205 -4.14 10.88 14.65
C VAL A 205 -5.38 11.65 14.23
N TYR A 206 -5.83 11.45 12.98
CA TYR A 206 -6.87 12.28 12.38
C TYR A 206 -8.30 11.87 12.72
N PHE A 207 -8.50 10.66 13.27
CA PHE A 207 -9.79 10.16 13.74
C PHE A 207 -9.81 9.83 15.23
N LYS A 208 -8.81 10.29 15.97
CA LYS A 208 -8.69 10.03 17.41
C LYS A 208 -9.97 10.39 18.18
N GLY A 209 -10.61 9.39 18.78
CA GLY A 209 -11.89 9.52 19.49
C GLY A 209 -13.14 9.55 18.61
N GLU A 210 -12.96 9.52 17.27
CA GLU A 210 -14.04 9.51 16.28
C GLU A 210 -13.93 8.30 15.32
N GLU A 211 -13.14 7.28 15.69
CA GLU A 211 -12.83 6.13 14.83
C GLU A 211 -14.08 5.37 14.35
N ASN A 212 -15.16 5.42 15.13
CA ASN A 212 -16.44 4.82 14.74
C ASN A 212 -17.04 5.41 13.46
N MET A 213 -16.67 6.63 13.08
CA MET A 213 -17.11 7.23 11.81
C MET A 213 -16.60 6.43 10.61
N LEU A 214 -15.40 5.85 10.73
CA LEU A 214 -14.79 5.06 9.66
C LEU A 214 -15.64 3.85 9.27
N LEU A 215 -16.32 3.20 10.24
CA LEU A 215 -17.18 2.03 10.00
C LEU A 215 -18.32 2.26 8.99
N ARG A 216 -18.61 3.52 8.68
CA ARG A 216 -19.65 3.90 7.71
C ARG A 216 -19.14 3.93 6.26
N VAL A 217 -17.82 3.96 6.07
CA VAL A 217 -17.21 4.25 4.76
C VAL A 217 -16.16 3.23 4.37
N VAL A 218 -15.34 2.77 5.34
CA VAL A 218 -14.26 1.83 5.07
C VAL A 218 -14.68 0.38 5.35
N ASP A 219 -14.08 -0.56 4.62
CA ASP A 219 -14.31 -1.99 4.77
C ASP A 219 -13.29 -2.64 5.71
N SER A 220 -12.11 -2.04 5.82
CA SER A 220 -11.02 -2.63 6.59
C SER A 220 -10.05 -1.60 7.15
N ILE A 221 -9.31 -2.01 8.16
CA ILE A 221 -8.18 -1.30 8.77
C ILE A 221 -7.05 -2.30 8.97
N PHE A 222 -5.83 -1.81 9.21
CA PHE A 222 -4.76 -2.67 9.67
C PHE A 222 -4.97 -3.00 11.15
N ALA A 223 -4.82 -4.27 11.52
CA ALA A 223 -4.60 -4.69 12.88
C ALA A 223 -3.11 -4.49 13.22
N SER A 224 -2.82 -3.78 14.29
CA SER A 224 -1.46 -3.52 14.80
C SER A 224 -1.34 -4.04 16.22
#